data_854158e57a0f1a292eeb16d5d7f7da15
#
_entry.id   854158e57a0f1a292eeb16d5d7f7da15
#
_cell.length_a   1.000
_cell.length_b   1.000
_cell.length_c   1.000
_cell.angle_alpha   90.00
_cell.angle_beta   90.00
_cell.angle_gamma   90.00
#
_symmetry.space_group_name_H-M   'P 1'
#
loop_
_entity.id
_entity.type
_entity.pdbx_description
1 polymer ?
#
loop_
_entity_poly.entity_id
_entity_poly.type
_entity_poly.pdbx_seq_one_letter_code
_entity_poly.pdbx_strand_id
1 'polypeptide(L)'
;MWLFLLFIAVPIIEIALFIKVGGFLGVWPTICIIILTAVLGTTLVKQQGLAVIQQIKNKVFKLNDPTEAIAHGALILVSGVLLLTPGFFTDFIGFILMIPKVRTVIYFRIRSRFELKGFSHKTGKNKYGEADDFDVIDADYYDKDN
;
A
#
# COMPACT_ATOMS: atom_id res chain seq x y z
N MET A 1 -0.88 10.52 -20.38
CA MET A 1 0.02 9.97 -21.43
C MET A 1 0.92 8.85 -20.88
N TRP A 2 1.60 9.03 -19.75
CA TRP A 2 2.49 8.02 -19.16
C TRP A 2 1.80 6.67 -18.85
N LEU A 3 0.61 6.69 -18.25
CA LEU A 3 -0.14 5.49 -17.89
C LEU A 3 -0.53 4.65 -19.12
N PHE A 4 -0.90 5.31 -20.21
CA PHE A 4 -1.23 4.68 -21.48
C PHE A 4 0.01 3.98 -22.09
N LEU A 5 1.18 4.63 -22.04
CA LEU A 5 2.43 4.05 -22.52
C LEU A 5 2.80 2.81 -21.71
N LEU A 6 2.63 2.83 -20.39
CA LEU A 6 2.88 1.70 -19.52
C LEU A 6 1.91 0.54 -19.81
N PHE A 7 0.63 0.85 -20.07
CA PHE A 7 -0.39 -0.14 -20.41
C PHE A 7 -0.09 -0.87 -21.73
N ILE A 8 0.57 -0.23 -22.68
CA ILE A 8 1.00 -0.86 -23.93
C ILE A 8 2.37 -1.55 -23.75
N ALA A 9 3.31 -0.93 -23.03
CA ALA A 9 4.65 -1.46 -22.88
C ALA A 9 4.70 -2.80 -22.12
N VAL A 10 3.89 -2.94 -21.06
CA VAL A 10 3.87 -4.17 -20.24
C VAL A 10 3.52 -5.39 -21.08
N PRO A 11 2.41 -5.45 -21.82
CA PRO A 11 2.09 -6.59 -22.67
C PRO A 11 3.15 -6.87 -23.74
N ILE A 12 3.76 -5.83 -24.33
CA ILE A 12 4.82 -6.02 -25.33
C ILE A 12 6.04 -6.68 -24.69
N ILE A 13 6.46 -6.24 -23.50
CA ILE A 13 7.57 -6.82 -22.75
C ILE A 13 7.26 -8.28 -22.40
N GLU A 14 6.03 -8.57 -21.94
CA GLU A 14 5.59 -9.93 -21.62
C GLU A 14 5.70 -10.86 -22.82
N ILE A 15 5.13 -10.45 -23.96
CA ILE A 15 5.19 -11.27 -25.19
C ILE A 15 6.65 -11.49 -25.62
N ALA A 16 7.49 -10.46 -25.57
CA ALA A 16 8.90 -10.57 -25.92
C ALA A 16 9.65 -11.53 -24.98
N LEU A 17 9.33 -11.53 -23.68
CA LEU A 17 9.89 -12.46 -22.71
C LEU A 17 9.36 -13.88 -22.93
N PHE A 18 8.08 -14.06 -23.22
CA PHE A 18 7.53 -15.39 -23.55
C PHE A 18 8.20 -16.01 -24.76
N ILE A 19 8.44 -15.22 -25.81
CA ILE A 19 9.14 -15.69 -27.02
C ILE A 19 10.58 -16.07 -26.69
N LYS A 20 11.32 -15.24 -25.96
CA LYS A 20 12.72 -15.50 -25.63
C LYS A 20 12.88 -16.65 -24.64
N VAL A 21 12.18 -16.59 -23.50
CA VAL A 21 12.31 -17.58 -22.42
C VAL A 21 11.67 -18.90 -22.85
N GLY A 22 10.49 -18.86 -23.46
CA GLY A 22 9.81 -20.05 -23.98
C GLY A 22 10.57 -20.72 -25.14
N GLY A 23 11.23 -19.95 -25.98
CA GLY A 23 12.10 -20.47 -27.03
C GLY A 23 13.37 -21.14 -26.49
N PHE A 24 13.90 -20.67 -25.34
CA PHE A 24 15.07 -21.27 -24.68
C PHE A 24 14.74 -22.49 -23.82
N LEU A 25 13.70 -22.40 -23.00
CA LEU A 25 13.30 -23.46 -22.07
C LEU A 25 12.39 -24.51 -22.70
N GLY A 26 11.66 -24.15 -23.77
CA GLY A 26 10.60 -24.94 -24.34
C GLY A 26 9.25 -24.69 -23.66
N VAL A 27 8.18 -25.17 -24.31
CA VAL A 27 6.80 -24.84 -23.90
C VAL A 27 6.44 -25.42 -22.55
N TRP A 28 6.75 -26.68 -22.28
CA TRP A 28 6.37 -27.37 -21.05
C TRP A 28 6.99 -26.77 -19.77
N PRO A 29 8.32 -26.52 -19.72
CA PRO A 29 8.90 -25.87 -18.57
C PRO A 29 8.34 -24.46 -18.36
N THR A 30 8.07 -23.72 -19.43
CA THR A 30 7.47 -22.38 -19.34
C THR A 30 6.10 -22.42 -18.69
N ILE A 31 5.22 -23.35 -19.09
CA ILE A 31 3.91 -23.54 -18.46
C ILE A 31 4.06 -23.92 -16.99
N CYS A 32 4.99 -24.82 -16.66
CA CYS A 32 5.24 -25.21 -15.28
C CYS A 32 5.66 -24.01 -14.41
N ILE A 33 6.53 -23.13 -14.92
CA ILE A 33 6.96 -21.92 -14.21
C ILE A 33 5.78 -21.00 -13.96
N ILE A 34 4.94 -20.75 -14.97
CA ILE A 34 3.76 -19.89 -14.85
C ILE A 34 2.77 -20.43 -13.80
N ILE A 35 2.49 -21.71 -13.80
CA ILE A 35 1.61 -22.34 -12.81
C ILE A 35 2.23 -22.23 -11.42
N LEU A 36 3.52 -22.48 -11.28
CA LEU A 36 4.23 -22.40 -10.02
C LEU A 36 4.20 -20.97 -9.46
N THR A 37 4.48 -19.97 -10.28
CA THR A 37 4.45 -18.55 -9.84
C THR A 37 3.05 -18.13 -9.43
N ALA A 38 2.01 -18.53 -10.14
CA ALA A 38 0.63 -18.25 -9.79
C ALA A 38 0.22 -18.88 -8.44
N VAL A 39 0.59 -20.13 -8.18
CA VAL A 39 0.31 -20.82 -6.91
C VAL A 39 1.06 -20.18 -5.76
N LEU A 40 2.37 -19.91 -5.94
CA LEU A 40 3.18 -19.25 -4.93
C LEU A 40 2.67 -17.84 -4.65
N GLY A 41 2.37 -17.07 -5.70
CA GLY A 41 1.83 -15.71 -5.58
C GLY A 41 0.52 -15.68 -4.81
N THR A 42 -0.44 -16.53 -5.17
CA THR A 42 -1.74 -16.61 -4.48
C THR A 42 -1.56 -16.95 -2.99
N THR A 43 -0.69 -17.90 -2.68
CA THR A 43 -0.42 -18.31 -1.29
C THR A 43 0.19 -17.16 -0.47
N LEU A 44 1.20 -16.47 -1.04
CA LEU A 44 1.85 -15.34 -0.40
C LEU A 44 0.90 -14.17 -0.19
N VAL A 45 0.07 -13.83 -1.20
CA VAL A 45 -0.95 -12.79 -1.10
C VAL A 45 -1.93 -13.07 0.04
N LYS A 46 -2.42 -14.31 0.11
CA LYS A 46 -3.35 -14.73 1.18
C LYS A 46 -2.72 -14.58 2.55
N GLN A 47 -1.51 -15.08 2.75
CA GLN A 47 -0.82 -15.01 4.04
C GLN A 47 -0.54 -13.56 4.47
N GLN A 48 0.06 -12.77 3.58
CA GLN A 48 0.40 -11.39 3.89
C GLN A 48 -0.82 -10.48 3.97
N GLY A 49 -1.84 -10.71 3.16
CA GLY A 49 -3.09 -9.97 3.20
C GLY A 49 -3.82 -10.15 4.54
N LEU A 50 -3.92 -11.39 5.04
CA LEU A 50 -4.52 -11.67 6.36
C LEU A 50 -3.73 -11.00 7.49
N ALA A 51 -2.40 -11.02 7.43
CA ALA A 51 -1.55 -10.36 8.42
C ALA A 51 -1.77 -8.84 8.46
N VAL A 52 -1.91 -8.20 7.29
CA VAL A 52 -2.18 -6.76 7.21
C VAL A 52 -3.58 -6.41 7.72
N ILE A 53 -4.59 -7.22 7.42
CA ILE A 53 -5.94 -7.01 7.97
C ILE A 53 -5.92 -7.04 9.50
N GLN A 54 -5.20 -7.99 10.09
CA GLN A 54 -5.04 -8.06 11.55
C GLN A 54 -4.29 -6.84 12.10
N GLN A 55 -3.25 -6.36 11.41
CA GLN A 55 -2.53 -5.15 11.81
C GLN A 55 -3.43 -3.91 11.78
N ILE A 56 -4.27 -3.76 10.73
CA ILE A 56 -5.22 -2.64 10.63
C ILE A 56 -6.21 -2.69 11.80
N LYS A 57 -6.81 -3.85 12.07
CA LYS A 57 -7.73 -4.02 13.20
C LYS A 57 -7.07 -3.63 14.51
N ASN A 58 -5.87 -4.13 14.79
CA ASN A 58 -5.14 -3.84 16.02
C ASN A 58 -4.77 -2.35 16.16
N LYS A 59 -4.40 -1.68 15.07
CA LYS A 59 -4.08 -0.24 15.09
C LYS A 59 -5.34 0.61 15.32
N VAL A 60 -6.46 0.26 14.68
CA VAL A 60 -7.75 0.94 14.89
C VAL A 60 -8.23 0.79 16.35
N PHE A 61 -8.18 -0.40 16.92
CA PHE A 61 -8.56 -0.63 18.32
C PHE A 61 -7.69 0.16 19.32
N LYS A 62 -6.41 0.41 19.00
CA LYS A 62 -5.49 1.17 19.85
C LYS A 62 -5.50 2.67 19.55
N LEU A 63 -6.43 3.18 18.74
CA LEU A 63 -6.50 4.58 18.29
C LEU A 63 -5.20 5.08 17.64
N ASN A 64 -4.42 4.18 17.05
CA ASN A 64 -3.20 4.51 16.32
C ASN A 64 -3.50 4.69 14.83
N ASP A 65 -2.67 5.49 14.15
CA ASP A 65 -2.80 5.75 12.72
C ASP A 65 -2.62 4.46 11.89
N PRO A 66 -3.67 4.00 11.17
CA PRO A 66 -3.60 2.81 10.33
C PRO A 66 -3.04 3.05 8.93
N THR A 67 -2.70 4.29 8.57
CA THR A 67 -2.35 4.71 7.19
C THR A 67 -1.24 3.86 6.58
N GLU A 68 -0.20 3.57 7.35
CA GLU A 68 0.90 2.71 6.90
C GLU A 68 0.42 1.28 6.59
N ALA A 69 -0.41 0.70 7.45
CA ALA A 69 -0.93 -0.65 7.26
C ALA A 69 -1.86 -0.72 6.03
N ILE A 70 -2.66 0.32 5.79
CA ILE A 70 -3.52 0.43 4.60
C ILE A 70 -2.68 0.52 3.33
N ALA A 71 -1.62 1.33 3.34
CA ALA A 71 -0.70 1.44 2.21
C ALA A 71 -0.01 0.10 1.90
N HIS A 72 0.45 -0.62 2.93
CA HIS A 72 0.99 -1.97 2.77
C HIS A 72 -0.04 -2.94 2.19
N GLY A 73 -1.30 -2.86 2.64
CA GLY A 73 -2.40 -3.65 2.09
C GLY A 73 -2.67 -3.39 0.61
N ALA A 74 -2.69 -2.11 0.21
CA ALA A 74 -2.85 -1.72 -1.18
C ALA A 74 -1.73 -2.28 -2.08
N LEU A 75 -0.46 -2.22 -1.62
CA LEU A 75 0.67 -2.78 -2.36
C LEU A 75 0.60 -4.31 -2.48
N ILE A 76 0.09 -5.01 -1.46
CA ILE A 76 -0.15 -6.46 -1.53
C ILE A 76 -1.23 -6.79 -2.55
N LEU A 77 -2.32 -5.99 -2.60
CA LEU A 77 -3.37 -6.19 -3.60
C LEU A 77 -2.85 -5.98 -5.03
N VAL A 78 -2.07 -4.92 -5.25
CA VAL A 78 -1.43 -4.68 -6.56
C VAL A 78 -0.50 -5.84 -6.93
N SER A 79 0.34 -6.30 -5.99
CA SER A 79 1.19 -7.47 -6.18
C SER A 79 0.36 -8.72 -6.54
N GLY A 80 -0.76 -8.94 -5.86
CA GLY A 80 -1.66 -10.06 -6.12
C GLY A 80 -2.24 -10.03 -7.53
N VAL A 81 -2.70 -8.86 -7.98
CA VAL A 81 -3.22 -8.70 -9.35
C VAL A 81 -2.13 -9.00 -10.40
N LEU A 82 -0.90 -8.51 -10.17
CA LEU A 82 0.23 -8.78 -11.06
C LEU A 82 0.56 -10.28 -11.13
N LEU A 83 0.57 -10.98 -9.99
CA LEU A 83 0.86 -12.43 -9.91
C LEU A 83 -0.29 -13.32 -10.40
N LEU A 84 -1.53 -12.80 -10.45
CA LEU A 84 -2.67 -13.51 -11.05
C LEU A 84 -2.71 -13.37 -12.57
N THR A 85 -2.09 -12.32 -13.10
CA THR A 85 -1.95 -12.12 -14.55
C THR A 85 -0.67 -12.84 -15.00
N PRO A 86 -0.79 -14.05 -15.63
CA PRO A 86 0.40 -14.87 -15.90
C PRO A 86 1.37 -14.16 -16.82
N GLY A 87 2.61 -13.92 -16.35
CA GLY A 87 3.66 -13.27 -17.10
C GLY A 87 5.01 -13.36 -16.40
N PHE A 88 6.10 -13.21 -17.12
CA PHE A 88 7.44 -13.23 -16.52
C PHE A 88 7.80 -11.89 -15.86
N PHE A 89 7.50 -10.80 -16.55
CA PHE A 89 7.81 -9.47 -16.06
C PHE A 89 6.88 -9.04 -14.94
N THR A 90 5.59 -9.25 -15.12
CA THR A 90 4.57 -8.94 -14.10
C THR A 90 4.75 -9.77 -12.86
N ASP A 91 5.07 -11.06 -12.99
CA ASP A 91 5.36 -11.94 -11.85
C ASP A 91 6.60 -11.45 -11.08
N PHE A 92 7.67 -11.08 -11.79
CA PHE A 92 8.88 -10.55 -11.17
C PHE A 92 8.60 -9.27 -10.36
N ILE A 93 7.84 -8.33 -10.92
CA ILE A 93 7.43 -7.11 -10.19
C ILE A 93 6.53 -7.48 -9.01
N GLY A 94 5.57 -8.38 -9.19
CA GLY A 94 4.69 -8.86 -8.15
C GLY A 94 5.46 -9.44 -6.96
N PHE A 95 6.44 -10.29 -7.22
CA PHE A 95 7.30 -10.84 -6.15
C PHE A 95 8.12 -9.77 -5.45
N ILE A 96 8.68 -8.79 -6.16
CA ILE A 96 9.40 -7.67 -5.55
C ILE A 96 8.48 -6.87 -4.61
N LEU A 97 7.24 -6.60 -5.02
CA LEU A 97 6.27 -5.87 -4.19
C LEU A 97 5.83 -6.69 -2.96
N MET A 98 5.95 -8.02 -3.00
CA MET A 98 5.68 -8.89 -1.85
C MET A 98 6.70 -8.72 -0.72
N ILE A 99 7.91 -8.25 -1.01
CA ILE A 99 8.96 -8.08 -0.01
C ILE A 99 8.58 -6.91 0.93
N PRO A 100 8.44 -7.14 2.26
CA PRO A 100 8.03 -6.08 3.19
C PRO A 100 8.94 -4.86 3.16
N LYS A 101 10.26 -5.05 3.04
CA LYS A 101 11.23 -3.95 2.96
C LYS A 101 10.99 -3.04 1.75
N VAL A 102 10.64 -3.62 0.61
CA VAL A 102 10.35 -2.85 -0.62
C VAL A 102 9.09 -2.00 -0.43
N ARG A 103 8.04 -2.56 0.16
CA ARG A 103 6.81 -1.82 0.47
C ARG A 103 7.06 -0.64 1.40
N THR A 104 7.88 -0.85 2.43
CA THR A 104 8.25 0.22 3.36
C THR A 104 8.97 1.35 2.64
N VAL A 105 9.94 1.04 1.77
CA VAL A 105 10.65 2.06 0.96
C VAL A 105 9.69 2.81 0.04
N ILE A 106 8.78 2.09 -0.64
CA ILE A 106 7.78 2.71 -1.52
C ILE A 106 6.85 3.62 -0.70
N TYR A 107 6.36 3.17 0.45
CA TYR A 107 5.51 3.96 1.33
C TYR A 107 6.18 5.27 1.74
N PHE A 108 7.41 5.23 2.27
CA PHE A 108 8.14 6.45 2.65
C PHE A 108 8.40 7.37 1.47
N ARG A 109 8.69 6.83 0.29
CA ARG A 109 8.93 7.63 -0.91
C ARG A 109 7.67 8.34 -1.42
N ILE A 110 6.53 7.67 -1.29
CA ILE A 110 5.23 8.24 -1.65
C ILE A 110 4.84 9.30 -0.60
N ARG A 111 4.94 8.97 0.69
CA ARG A 111 4.60 9.87 1.78
C ARG A 111 5.41 11.17 1.73
N SER A 112 6.71 11.10 1.51
CA SER A 112 7.57 12.30 1.42
C SER A 112 7.17 13.24 0.28
N ARG A 113 6.62 12.74 -0.82
CA ARG A 113 6.10 13.57 -1.90
C ARG A 113 4.78 14.27 -1.58
N PHE A 114 3.97 13.68 -0.71
CA PHE A 114 2.70 14.26 -0.28
C PHE A 114 2.89 15.28 0.85
N GLU A 115 3.84 15.07 1.76
CA GLU A 115 4.17 16.04 2.81
C GLU A 115 4.74 17.34 2.24
N LEU A 116 5.48 17.28 1.11
CA LEU A 116 6.00 18.46 0.41
C LEU A 116 4.91 19.27 -0.32
N LYS A 117 3.70 18.75 -0.51
CA LYS A 117 2.58 19.43 -1.18
C LYS A 117 1.50 19.95 -0.24
N GLY A 118 1.79 20.06 1.07
CA GLY A 118 1.01 20.86 2.01
C GLY A 118 -0.32 20.25 2.43
N PHE A 119 -0.28 19.20 3.26
CA PHE A 119 -1.24 19.01 4.33
C PHE A 119 -0.46 18.84 5.63
N SER A 120 0.00 19.98 6.15
CA SER A 120 0.42 20.07 7.54
C SER A 120 -0.83 19.94 8.40
N HIS A 121 -1.28 18.72 8.62
CA HIS A 121 -2.11 18.44 9.77
C HIS A 121 -1.16 18.51 10.97
N LYS A 122 -1.08 19.70 11.55
CA LYS A 122 -0.50 19.90 12.88
C LYS A 122 -1.30 19.05 13.85
N THR A 123 -0.92 17.79 14.02
CA THR A 123 -1.24 17.05 15.22
C THR A 123 -0.48 17.74 16.32
N GLY A 124 -1.19 18.57 17.11
CA GLY A 124 -0.65 19.29 18.22
C GLY A 124 0.01 18.33 19.20
N LYS A 125 1.33 18.30 19.18
CA LYS A 125 2.11 17.93 20.34
C LYS A 125 1.90 19.04 21.37
N ASN A 126 0.94 18.87 22.26
CA ASN A 126 0.89 19.61 23.50
C ASN A 126 2.18 19.29 24.29
N LYS A 127 3.20 20.14 24.12
CA LYS A 127 4.23 20.30 25.11
C LYS A 127 3.54 20.95 26.32
N TYR A 128 3.56 20.25 27.43
CA TYR A 128 3.31 20.80 28.75
C TYR A 128 4.18 22.03 28.97
N GLY A 129 3.57 23.14 29.39
CA GLY A 129 4.26 24.28 29.94
C GLY A 129 3.70 25.59 29.39
N GLU A 130 2.74 26.10 30.08
CA GLU A 130 2.57 27.45 30.63
C GLU A 130 1.09 27.79 30.76
N ALA A 131 0.73 28.01 32.01
CA ALA A 131 -0.56 28.54 32.39
C ALA A 131 -0.64 29.97 31.86
N ASP A 132 -1.59 30.25 31.00
CA ASP A 132 -2.07 31.60 30.77
C ASP A 132 -3.58 31.57 30.60
N ASP A 133 -4.18 32.20 31.57
CA ASP A 133 -5.38 33.01 31.57
C ASP A 133 -6.61 32.40 30.82
N PHE A 134 -7.38 31.64 31.60
CA PHE A 134 -8.77 31.38 31.24
C PHE A 134 -9.59 32.64 31.42
N ASP A 135 -9.86 33.35 30.36
CA ASP A 135 -10.91 34.33 30.28
C ASP A 135 -12.26 33.62 30.53
N VAL A 136 -12.71 33.66 31.76
CA VAL A 136 -14.00 33.12 32.21
C VAL A 136 -15.08 34.08 31.70
N ILE A 137 -15.74 33.71 30.62
CA ILE A 137 -16.95 34.44 30.19
C ILE A 137 -18.07 34.06 31.18
N ASP A 138 -18.35 34.95 32.11
CA ASP A 138 -19.55 34.88 32.94
C ASP A 138 -20.81 34.99 32.06
N ALA A 139 -21.48 33.86 31.88
CA ALA A 139 -22.79 33.83 31.25
C ALA A 139 -23.82 34.27 32.31
N ASP A 140 -24.29 35.52 32.21
CA ASP A 140 -25.41 36.03 32.97
C ASP A 140 -26.70 35.19 32.64
N TYR A 141 -27.09 34.41 33.63
CA TYR A 141 -28.35 33.66 33.61
C TYR A 141 -29.49 34.58 34.07
N TYR A 142 -30.25 35.11 33.13
CA TYR A 142 -31.50 35.82 33.47
C TYR A 142 -32.60 34.79 33.74
N ASP A 143 -32.90 34.62 35.01
CA ASP A 143 -34.11 33.92 35.50
C ASP A 143 -35.31 34.84 35.21
N LYS A 144 -36.23 34.36 34.41
CA LYS A 144 -37.49 35.06 34.10
C LYS A 144 -38.61 34.29 34.76
N ASP A 145 -38.74 34.49 36.07
CA ASP A 145 -40.00 34.23 36.80
C ASP A 145 -40.85 35.50 36.79
N ASN A 146 -41.93 35.49 36.00
CA ASN A 146 -43.28 35.98 36.34
C ASN A 146 -44.24 35.65 35.20
#